data_b9f94018b6f8b08867f3c1a5723de878
#
_entry.id   b9f94018b6f8b08867f3c1a5723de878
#
_cell.length_a   1.000
_cell.length_b   1.000
_cell.length_c   1.000
_cell.angle_alpha   90.00
_cell.angle_beta   90.00
_cell.angle_gamma   90.00
#
_symmetry.space_group_name_H-M   'P 1'
#
loop_
_entity.id
_entity.type
_entity.pdbx_description
1 polymer ?
#
loop_
_entity_poly.entity_id
_entity_poly.type
_entity_poly.pdbx_seq_one_letter_code
_entity_poly.pdbx_strand_id
1 'polypeptide(L)'
;MEKLNVLYEDNHIIVVEKIINIPSQGDKTGDIDMLSIIKDYIKQKFSKPGNVYLGLVHRLDRPVGGVMVFAKTSKAAARLSEQVRNNTFQKSYLVIANGKMSKENETLEDYLLKNEKNNMSKVVQEGTKNSKLAILDYKVLKFDSELNLSVLKVNLHTGRHHQIRVQLSSRNHSIYGDQKYGGRGHGKQICLWAYKLSFEHPISKEKMTFQVLPQKIGSWKIIEDIDDKKF
;
A
#
# COMPACT_ATOMS: atom_id res chain seq x y z
N MET A 1 -1.47 -8.61 -21.53
CA MET A 1 -1.41 -8.41 -20.05
C MET A 1 -0.03 -7.88 -19.71
N GLU A 2 0.05 -6.87 -18.83
CA GLU A 2 1.34 -6.46 -18.28
C GLU A 2 2.01 -7.65 -17.60
N LYS A 3 3.32 -7.81 -17.85
CA LYS A 3 4.10 -8.92 -17.30
C LYS A 3 4.22 -8.73 -15.79
N LEU A 4 3.83 -9.73 -14.99
CA LEU A 4 4.00 -9.72 -13.53
C LEU A 4 5.47 -9.48 -13.17
N ASN A 5 5.76 -8.39 -12.46
CA ASN A 5 7.11 -8.11 -11.96
C ASN A 5 7.31 -8.84 -10.63
N VAL A 6 8.12 -9.91 -10.66
CA VAL A 6 8.46 -10.72 -9.48
C VAL A 6 9.80 -10.24 -8.92
N LEU A 7 9.78 -9.71 -7.71
CA LEU A 7 10.97 -9.17 -7.01
C LEU A 7 11.74 -10.27 -6.28
N TYR A 8 11.02 -11.27 -5.77
CA TYR A 8 11.59 -12.43 -5.08
C TYR A 8 10.62 -13.61 -5.10
N GLU A 9 11.13 -14.80 -5.18
CA GLU A 9 10.33 -16.01 -5.06
C GLU A 9 11.18 -17.17 -4.51
N ASP A 10 10.63 -17.87 -3.53
CA ASP A 10 11.14 -19.15 -3.04
C ASP A 10 10.00 -20.18 -2.84
N ASN A 11 10.25 -21.22 -2.04
CA ASN A 11 9.23 -22.23 -1.77
C ASN A 11 8.10 -21.75 -0.84
N HIS A 12 8.28 -20.64 -0.11
CA HIS A 12 7.41 -20.21 0.97
C HIS A 12 6.70 -18.90 0.69
N ILE A 13 7.33 -17.99 -0.04
CA ILE A 13 6.80 -16.67 -0.35
C ILE A 13 7.03 -16.26 -1.81
N ILE A 14 6.24 -15.32 -2.28
CA ILE A 14 6.49 -14.59 -3.50
C ILE A 14 6.25 -13.10 -3.24
N VAL A 15 7.20 -12.26 -3.63
CA VAL A 15 7.12 -10.80 -3.54
C VAL A 15 7.01 -10.24 -4.95
N VAL A 16 6.02 -9.42 -5.17
CA VAL A 16 5.72 -8.86 -6.49
C VAL A 16 5.44 -7.35 -6.40
N GLU A 17 5.57 -6.68 -7.53
CA GLU A 17 5.00 -5.37 -7.73
C GLU A 17 3.52 -5.53 -8.12
N LYS A 18 2.62 -5.00 -7.27
CA LYS A 18 1.21 -4.97 -7.58
C LYS A 18 0.93 -3.95 -8.68
N ILE A 19 0.27 -4.41 -9.72
CA ILE A 19 -0.19 -3.58 -10.83
C ILE A 19 -1.31 -2.64 -10.34
N ILE A 20 -1.25 -1.37 -10.74
CA ILE A 20 -2.31 -0.39 -10.44
C ILE A 20 -3.64 -0.83 -11.05
N ASN A 21 -4.75 -0.47 -10.39
CA ASN A 21 -6.12 -0.78 -10.81
C ASN A 21 -6.50 -2.28 -10.83
N ILE A 22 -5.59 -3.17 -10.46
CA ILE A 22 -5.88 -4.59 -10.23
C ILE A 22 -6.20 -4.78 -8.74
N PRO A 23 -7.32 -5.42 -8.34
CA PRO A 23 -7.60 -5.73 -6.93
C PRO A 23 -6.57 -6.71 -6.36
N SER A 24 -6.27 -6.62 -5.06
CA SER A 24 -5.38 -7.58 -4.38
C SER A 24 -5.98 -8.98 -4.29
N GLN A 25 -7.28 -9.08 -4.23
CA GLN A 25 -8.10 -10.31 -4.24
C GLN A 25 -9.42 -10.05 -4.94
N GLY A 26 -10.11 -11.10 -5.36
CA GLY A 26 -11.43 -11.01 -5.99
C GLY A 26 -12.42 -10.16 -5.18
N ASP A 27 -13.17 -9.35 -5.87
CA ASP A 27 -14.22 -8.51 -5.33
C ASP A 27 -15.55 -8.68 -6.12
N LYS A 28 -16.53 -7.85 -5.82
CA LYS A 28 -17.87 -7.94 -6.45
C LYS A 28 -17.88 -7.59 -7.95
N THR A 29 -16.81 -7.03 -8.49
CA THR A 29 -16.73 -6.66 -9.91
C THR A 29 -16.48 -7.87 -10.81
N GLY A 30 -15.91 -8.95 -10.26
CA GLY A 30 -15.48 -10.12 -11.04
C GLY A 30 -14.24 -9.89 -11.89
N ASP A 31 -13.58 -8.74 -11.73
CA ASP A 31 -12.33 -8.45 -12.45
C ASP A 31 -11.21 -9.38 -11.97
N ILE A 32 -10.24 -9.61 -12.87
CA ILE A 32 -9.02 -10.35 -12.54
C ILE A 32 -8.30 -9.68 -11.37
N ASP A 33 -7.76 -10.47 -10.46
CA ASP A 33 -7.11 -10.00 -9.24
C ASP A 33 -5.67 -10.54 -9.14
N MET A 34 -4.86 -9.96 -8.22
CA MET A 34 -3.46 -10.34 -8.04
C MET A 34 -3.28 -11.79 -7.61
N LEU A 35 -4.20 -12.35 -6.79
CA LEU A 35 -4.13 -13.76 -6.40
C LEU A 35 -4.25 -14.67 -7.62
N SER A 36 -5.20 -14.39 -8.51
CA SER A 36 -5.43 -15.15 -9.74
C SER A 36 -4.22 -15.06 -10.68
N ILE A 37 -3.73 -13.85 -10.94
CA ILE A 37 -2.55 -13.62 -11.78
C ILE A 37 -1.32 -14.39 -11.26
N ILE A 38 -1.05 -14.32 -9.95
CA ILE A 38 0.11 -14.98 -9.35
C ILE A 38 -0.06 -16.50 -9.32
N LYS A 39 -1.26 -17.00 -9.06
CA LYS A 39 -1.53 -18.46 -9.13
C LYS A 39 -1.29 -19.00 -10.54
N ASP A 40 -1.74 -18.28 -11.56
CA ASP A 40 -1.52 -18.67 -12.95
C ASP A 40 -0.03 -18.64 -13.31
N TYR A 41 0.70 -17.61 -12.88
CA TYR A 41 2.17 -17.54 -13.03
C TYR A 41 2.86 -18.75 -12.40
N ILE A 42 2.53 -19.10 -11.14
CA ILE A 42 3.13 -20.23 -10.42
C ILE A 42 2.77 -21.56 -11.12
N LYS A 43 1.52 -21.70 -11.57
CA LYS A 43 1.04 -22.88 -12.27
C LYS A 43 1.81 -23.12 -13.57
N GLN A 44 1.97 -22.07 -14.37
CA GLN A 44 2.72 -22.15 -15.62
C GLN A 44 4.21 -22.40 -15.39
N LYS A 45 4.85 -21.63 -14.50
CA LYS A 45 6.30 -21.71 -14.23
C LYS A 45 6.74 -23.10 -13.74
N PHE A 46 5.92 -23.74 -12.91
CA PHE A 46 6.28 -25.02 -12.27
C PHE A 46 5.49 -26.20 -12.82
N SER A 47 4.74 -26.03 -13.90
CA SER A 47 3.90 -27.05 -14.53
C SER A 47 3.04 -27.82 -13.51
N LYS A 48 2.48 -27.10 -12.50
CA LYS A 48 1.74 -27.72 -11.40
C LYS A 48 0.36 -28.19 -11.87
N PRO A 49 0.03 -29.49 -11.71
CA PRO A 49 -1.34 -29.95 -11.89
C PRO A 49 -2.23 -29.47 -10.73
N GLY A 50 -3.48 -29.09 -11.02
CA GLY A 50 -4.47 -28.76 -10.00
C GLY A 50 -4.36 -27.33 -9.44
N ASN A 51 -4.86 -27.15 -8.22
CA ASN A 51 -4.96 -25.84 -7.57
C ASN A 51 -3.66 -25.44 -6.88
N VAL A 52 -3.23 -24.20 -7.09
CA VAL A 52 -2.09 -23.58 -6.40
C VAL A 52 -2.59 -22.86 -5.16
N TYR A 53 -2.04 -23.21 -3.99
CA TYR A 53 -2.26 -22.42 -2.78
C TYR A 53 -1.51 -21.10 -2.86
N LEU A 54 -2.19 -20.00 -2.52
CA LEU A 54 -1.59 -18.69 -2.34
C LEU A 54 -2.36 -17.92 -1.26
N GLY A 55 -1.66 -17.59 -0.17
CA GLY A 55 -2.23 -16.88 0.98
C GLY A 55 -2.00 -15.38 0.89
N LEU A 56 -3.07 -14.60 1.07
CA LEU A 56 -3.03 -13.14 1.17
C LEU A 56 -2.82 -12.74 2.62
N VAL A 57 -1.75 -11.99 2.93
CA VAL A 57 -1.39 -11.57 4.30
C VAL A 57 -1.62 -10.08 4.54
N HIS A 58 -1.58 -9.27 3.49
CA HIS A 58 -1.92 -7.85 3.51
C HIS A 58 -2.51 -7.43 2.17
N ARG A 59 -3.10 -6.24 2.11
CA ARG A 59 -3.75 -5.72 0.90
C ARG A 59 -3.34 -4.29 0.61
N LEU A 60 -3.33 -3.95 -0.66
CA LEU A 60 -3.34 -2.57 -1.15
C LEU A 60 -4.71 -2.28 -1.77
N ASP A 61 -5.13 -1.03 -1.71
CA ASP A 61 -6.34 -0.57 -2.41
C ASP A 61 -6.22 -0.83 -3.92
N ARG A 62 -7.33 -1.06 -4.59
CA ARG A 62 -7.35 -1.34 -6.04
C ARG A 62 -6.50 -0.36 -6.87
N PRO A 63 -6.62 0.98 -6.71
CA PRO A 63 -5.85 1.93 -7.51
C PRO A 63 -4.39 2.10 -7.06
N VAL A 64 -3.98 1.49 -5.95
CA VAL A 64 -2.63 1.62 -5.39
C VAL A 64 -1.72 0.53 -5.92
N GLY A 65 -0.54 0.91 -6.41
CA GLY A 65 0.52 -0.01 -6.83
C GLY A 65 1.64 -0.13 -5.80
N GLY A 66 2.61 -1.01 -6.06
CA GLY A 66 3.81 -1.18 -5.25
C GLY A 66 4.02 -2.58 -4.70
N VAL A 67 4.90 -2.73 -3.72
CA VAL A 67 5.38 -4.02 -3.23
C VAL A 67 4.30 -4.75 -2.43
N MET A 68 4.07 -6.01 -2.78
CA MET A 68 3.24 -6.95 -2.02
C MET A 68 3.93 -8.31 -1.86
N VAL A 69 3.73 -8.96 -0.71
CA VAL A 69 4.14 -10.33 -0.45
C VAL A 69 2.92 -11.24 -0.32
N PHE A 70 3.04 -12.44 -0.89
CA PHE A 70 2.06 -13.50 -0.78
C PHE A 70 2.73 -14.77 -0.24
N ALA A 71 1.99 -15.56 0.53
CA ALA A 71 2.49 -16.82 1.08
C ALA A 71 2.16 -17.98 0.16
N LYS A 72 3.16 -18.79 -0.20
CA LYS A 72 2.99 -20.00 -1.02
C LYS A 72 2.63 -21.24 -0.19
N THR A 73 2.62 -21.10 1.16
CA THR A 73 2.22 -22.17 2.11
C THR A 73 1.38 -21.58 3.25
N SER A 74 0.50 -22.41 3.84
CA SER A 74 -0.33 -22.00 4.99
C SER A 74 0.51 -21.64 6.22
N LYS A 75 1.63 -22.35 6.44
CA LYS A 75 2.57 -22.03 7.53
C LYS A 75 3.22 -20.66 7.35
N ALA A 76 3.64 -20.32 6.13
CA ALA A 76 4.16 -18.99 5.83
C ALA A 76 3.08 -17.91 5.99
N ALA A 77 1.85 -18.16 5.55
CA ALA A 77 0.72 -17.24 5.71
C ALA A 77 0.43 -16.93 7.19
N ALA A 78 0.39 -17.96 8.05
CA ALA A 78 0.18 -17.79 9.48
C ALA A 78 1.27 -16.92 10.12
N ARG A 79 2.55 -17.20 9.84
CA ARG A 79 3.69 -16.46 10.40
C ARG A 79 3.78 -15.01 9.92
N LEU A 80 3.53 -14.75 8.63
CA LEU A 80 3.47 -13.39 8.12
C LEU A 80 2.27 -12.61 8.69
N SER A 81 1.12 -13.27 8.83
CA SER A 81 -0.06 -12.66 9.48
C SER A 81 0.19 -12.32 10.94
N GLU A 82 1.00 -13.12 11.64
CA GLU A 82 1.44 -12.82 13.01
C GLU A 82 2.32 -11.58 13.06
N GLN A 83 3.28 -11.43 12.14
CA GLN A 83 4.11 -10.22 12.03
C GLN A 83 3.26 -8.98 11.76
N VAL A 84 2.22 -9.09 10.92
CA VAL A 84 1.26 -7.99 10.69
C VAL A 84 0.52 -7.61 11.96
N ARG A 85 0.08 -8.58 12.77
CA ARG A 85 -0.59 -8.33 14.06
C ARG A 85 0.34 -7.69 15.10
N ASN A 86 1.60 -8.11 15.12
CA ASN A 86 2.60 -7.65 16.07
C ASN A 86 3.33 -6.37 15.62
N ASN A 87 2.92 -5.76 14.51
CA ASN A 87 3.49 -4.55 13.91
C ASN A 87 5.00 -4.66 13.57
N THR A 88 5.52 -5.87 13.36
CA THR A 88 6.90 -6.11 12.89
C THR A 88 7.00 -6.15 11.38
N PHE A 89 5.86 -6.10 10.69
CA PHE A 89 5.72 -6.02 9.25
C PHE A 89 5.66 -4.55 8.81
N GLN A 90 6.80 -4.00 8.41
CA GLN A 90 6.95 -2.57 8.12
C GLN A 90 6.52 -2.24 6.70
N LYS A 91 5.69 -1.22 6.55
CA LYS A 91 5.13 -0.73 5.27
C LYS A 91 5.41 0.75 5.14
N SER A 92 6.07 1.13 4.04
CA SER A 92 6.32 2.53 3.74
C SER A 92 5.73 2.89 2.38
N TYR A 93 5.18 4.09 2.30
CA TYR A 93 4.48 4.59 1.11
C TYR A 93 5.09 5.91 0.66
N LEU A 94 5.07 6.14 -0.65
CA LEU A 94 5.21 7.47 -1.23
C LEU A 94 3.82 8.02 -1.53
N VAL A 95 3.64 9.29 -1.20
CA VAL A 95 2.37 10.01 -1.35
C VAL A 95 2.64 11.38 -1.96
N ILE A 96 1.81 11.79 -2.93
CA ILE A 96 1.74 13.19 -3.32
C ILE A 96 0.44 13.74 -2.72
N ALA A 97 0.58 14.67 -1.79
CA ALA A 97 -0.54 15.31 -1.09
C ALA A 97 -0.77 16.75 -1.60
N ASN A 98 -2.01 17.19 -1.56
CA ASN A 98 -2.38 18.55 -1.92
C ASN A 98 -1.96 19.53 -0.82
N GLY A 99 -1.36 20.65 -1.23
CA GLY A 99 -0.96 21.75 -0.35
C GLY A 99 0.38 21.52 0.35
N LYS A 100 0.84 22.58 1.02
CA LYS A 100 2.04 22.57 1.87
C LYS A 100 1.70 21.98 3.23
N MET A 101 2.43 20.95 3.65
CA MET A 101 2.27 20.38 4.99
C MET A 101 2.69 21.41 6.05
N SER A 102 1.98 21.45 7.17
CA SER A 102 2.27 22.36 8.29
C SER A 102 3.55 22.02 9.04
N LYS A 103 3.96 20.75 9.02
CA LYS A 103 5.18 20.23 9.66
C LYS A 103 5.97 19.38 8.67
N GLU A 104 7.29 19.37 8.79
CA GLU A 104 8.16 18.53 7.97
C GLU A 104 8.02 17.04 8.31
N ASN A 105 7.74 16.73 9.57
CA ASN A 105 7.45 15.39 10.05
C ASN A 105 6.41 15.43 11.18
N GLU A 106 5.54 14.45 11.19
CA GLU A 106 4.49 14.33 12.21
C GLU A 106 4.00 12.89 12.30
N THR A 107 3.64 12.48 13.53
CA THR A 107 2.85 11.28 13.78
C THR A 107 1.37 11.66 13.80
N LEU A 108 0.58 11.00 12.94
CA LEU A 108 -0.86 11.15 12.92
C LEU A 108 -1.50 9.98 13.67
N GLU A 109 -2.29 10.33 14.68
CA GLU A 109 -3.04 9.38 15.48
C GLU A 109 -4.53 9.75 15.46
N ASP A 110 -5.37 8.83 15.00
CA ASP A 110 -6.81 9.03 14.84
C ASP A 110 -7.57 7.72 15.10
N TYR A 111 -8.83 7.83 15.46
CA TYR A 111 -9.76 6.70 15.45
C TYR A 111 -10.55 6.69 14.13
N LEU A 112 -10.48 5.59 13.40
CA LEU A 112 -11.14 5.43 12.10
C LEU A 112 -12.34 4.49 12.18
N LEU A 113 -13.45 4.93 11.62
CA LEU A 113 -14.67 4.14 11.45
C LEU A 113 -14.94 3.89 9.98
N LYS A 114 -15.03 2.61 9.58
CA LYS A 114 -15.41 2.22 8.22
C LYS A 114 -16.92 2.26 8.05
N ASN A 115 -17.38 2.85 6.98
CA ASN A 115 -18.77 2.75 6.51
C ASN A 115 -18.83 1.69 5.39
N GLU A 116 -19.46 0.56 5.70
CA GLU A 116 -19.56 -0.58 4.75
C GLU A 116 -20.45 -0.26 3.54
N LYS A 117 -21.43 0.66 3.67
CA LYS A 117 -22.38 0.97 2.58
C LYS A 117 -21.71 1.67 1.41
N ASN A 118 -20.83 2.64 1.68
CA ASN A 118 -20.13 3.40 0.64
C ASN A 118 -18.65 3.01 0.50
N ASN A 119 -18.18 2.02 1.27
CA ASN A 119 -16.80 1.56 1.32
C ASN A 119 -15.80 2.73 1.50
N MET A 120 -16.10 3.60 2.47
CA MET A 120 -15.26 4.73 2.90
C MET A 120 -14.99 4.62 4.39
N SER A 121 -13.95 5.31 4.86
CA SER A 121 -13.67 5.48 6.28
C SER A 121 -13.70 6.97 6.64
N LYS A 122 -13.89 7.28 7.91
CA LYS A 122 -13.84 8.64 8.45
C LYS A 122 -13.14 8.67 9.80
N VAL A 123 -12.53 9.78 10.13
CA VAL A 123 -12.04 10.08 11.48
C VAL A 123 -13.25 10.29 12.39
N VAL A 124 -13.20 9.70 13.58
CA VAL A 124 -14.23 9.81 14.61
C VAL A 124 -13.56 10.04 15.98
N GLN A 125 -14.35 10.42 16.97
CA GLN A 125 -13.87 10.56 18.35
C GLN A 125 -13.50 9.18 18.94
N GLU A 126 -12.52 9.18 19.84
CA GLU A 126 -12.19 8.02 20.66
C GLU A 126 -13.45 7.51 21.39
N GLY A 127 -13.53 6.19 21.59
CA GLY A 127 -14.70 5.56 22.18
C GLY A 127 -15.87 5.34 21.24
N THR A 128 -15.84 5.84 19.99
CA THR A 128 -16.87 5.53 18.99
C THR A 128 -16.94 4.03 18.72
N LYS A 129 -18.13 3.42 18.86
CA LYS A 129 -18.34 1.99 18.64
C LYS A 129 -17.81 1.53 17.28
N ASN A 130 -17.02 0.45 17.26
CA ASN A 130 -16.39 -0.14 16.07
C ASN A 130 -15.30 0.72 15.41
N SER A 131 -14.92 1.86 15.98
CA SER A 131 -13.74 2.58 15.53
C SER A 131 -12.45 1.83 15.90
N LYS A 132 -11.37 2.11 15.19
CA LYS A 132 -10.06 1.49 15.42
C LYS A 132 -8.98 2.55 15.39
N LEU A 133 -8.07 2.49 16.33
CA LEU A 133 -6.88 3.33 16.37
C LEU A 133 -6.05 3.14 15.11
N ALA A 134 -5.62 4.26 14.51
CA ALA A 134 -4.84 4.35 13.29
C ALA A 134 -3.65 5.28 13.49
N ILE A 135 -2.44 4.76 13.35
CA ILE A 135 -1.19 5.50 13.57
C ILE A 135 -0.31 5.38 12.33
N LEU A 136 0.18 6.53 11.85
CA LEU A 136 1.20 6.63 10.83
C LEU A 136 2.16 7.78 11.14
N ASP A 137 3.39 7.69 10.62
CA ASP A 137 4.32 8.82 10.55
C ASP A 137 4.42 9.28 9.11
N TYR A 138 4.60 10.58 8.92
CA TYR A 138 5.04 11.09 7.63
C TYR A 138 6.29 11.98 7.78
N LYS A 139 7.06 12.03 6.68
CA LYS A 139 8.15 12.99 6.47
C LYS A 139 7.95 13.64 5.10
N VAL A 140 8.04 14.97 5.04
CA VAL A 140 8.05 15.71 3.77
C VAL A 140 9.41 15.53 3.11
N LEU A 141 9.40 15.04 1.88
CA LEU A 141 10.60 14.89 1.05
C LEU A 141 10.83 16.11 0.16
N LYS A 142 9.73 16.71 -0.32
CA LYS A 142 9.73 17.88 -1.20
C LYS A 142 8.39 18.61 -1.09
N PHE A 143 8.41 19.92 -1.19
CA PHE A 143 7.25 20.75 -1.50
C PHE A 143 7.49 21.48 -2.82
N ASP A 144 6.57 21.31 -3.74
CA ASP A 144 6.53 22.03 -5.00
C ASP A 144 5.52 23.20 -4.89
N SER A 145 6.05 24.42 -4.92
CA SER A 145 5.23 25.63 -4.72
C SER A 145 4.40 25.99 -5.95
N GLU A 146 4.85 25.63 -7.16
CA GLU A 146 4.13 25.93 -8.41
C GLU A 146 2.90 25.03 -8.53
N LEU A 147 3.07 23.73 -8.25
CA LEU A 147 1.98 22.76 -8.28
C LEU A 147 1.14 22.80 -6.99
N ASN A 148 1.68 23.39 -5.92
CA ASN A 148 1.14 23.34 -4.57
C ASN A 148 0.90 21.90 -4.10
N LEU A 149 1.95 21.07 -4.23
CA LEU A 149 1.95 19.65 -3.89
C LEU A 149 3.12 19.31 -2.97
N SER A 150 2.87 18.46 -1.99
CA SER A 150 3.90 17.89 -1.11
C SER A 150 4.14 16.41 -1.43
N VAL A 151 5.40 16.01 -1.56
CA VAL A 151 5.81 14.61 -1.64
C VAL A 151 6.13 14.13 -0.23
N LEU A 152 5.46 13.09 0.21
CA LEU A 152 5.59 12.52 1.55
C LEU A 152 6.10 11.09 1.49
N LYS A 153 7.00 10.77 2.43
CA LYS A 153 7.30 9.40 2.86
C LYS A 153 6.44 9.08 4.07
N VAL A 154 5.63 8.05 3.98
CA VAL A 154 4.68 7.66 5.03
C VAL A 154 5.02 6.26 5.52
N ASN A 155 5.16 6.08 6.84
CA ASN A 155 5.31 4.77 7.48
C ASN A 155 4.03 4.41 8.23
N LEU A 156 3.49 3.22 7.98
CA LEU A 156 2.28 2.75 8.67
C LEU A 156 2.66 1.91 9.90
N HIS A 157 2.22 2.33 11.08
CA HIS A 157 2.24 1.51 12.31
C HIS A 157 1.01 0.62 12.39
N THR A 158 -0.12 1.06 11.84
CA THR A 158 -1.36 0.28 11.73
C THR A 158 -1.78 0.19 10.26
N GLY A 159 -2.67 -0.76 9.92
CA GLY A 159 -3.16 -0.95 8.56
C GLY A 159 -4.68 -0.90 8.47
N ARG A 160 -5.31 0.27 8.77
CA ARG A 160 -6.76 0.43 8.70
C ARG A 160 -7.22 0.70 7.27
N HIS A 161 -8.48 0.40 7.00
CA HIS A 161 -9.09 0.64 5.68
C HIS A 161 -8.95 2.10 5.26
N HIS A 162 -8.34 2.36 4.10
CA HIS A 162 -8.05 3.69 3.53
C HIS A 162 -7.26 4.63 4.47
N GLN A 163 -6.46 4.11 5.38
CA GLN A 163 -5.88 4.87 6.48
C GLN A 163 -5.18 6.16 6.04
N ILE A 164 -4.18 6.08 5.16
CA ILE A 164 -3.40 7.25 4.69
C ILE A 164 -4.32 8.26 4.04
N ARG A 165 -5.25 7.80 3.20
CA ARG A 165 -6.21 8.62 2.47
C ARG A 165 -7.09 9.44 3.41
N VAL A 166 -7.64 8.79 4.44
CA VAL A 166 -8.54 9.42 5.43
C VAL A 166 -7.78 10.40 6.30
N GLN A 167 -6.63 9.98 6.87
CA GLN A 167 -5.89 10.82 7.83
C GLN A 167 -5.34 12.09 7.17
N LEU A 168 -4.86 12.01 5.93
CA LEU A 168 -4.41 13.20 5.20
C LEU A 168 -5.60 14.09 4.76
N SER A 169 -6.67 13.49 4.25
CA SER A 169 -7.86 14.24 3.81
C SER A 169 -8.54 14.97 4.96
N SER A 170 -8.62 14.37 6.15
CA SER A 170 -9.20 15.01 7.34
C SER A 170 -8.45 16.28 7.81
N ARG A 171 -7.21 16.46 7.32
CA ARG A 171 -6.34 17.62 7.58
C ARG A 171 -6.22 18.56 6.38
N ASN A 172 -7.12 18.44 5.40
CA ASN A 172 -7.14 19.21 4.14
C ASN A 172 -5.92 18.97 3.23
N HIS A 173 -5.20 17.84 3.43
CA HIS A 173 -4.09 17.40 2.60
C HIS A 173 -4.43 16.10 1.85
N SER A 174 -5.60 16.06 1.18
CA SER A 174 -6.02 14.89 0.41
C SER A 174 -4.96 14.48 -0.60
N ILE A 175 -4.86 13.17 -0.87
CA ILE A 175 -3.90 12.65 -1.85
C ILE A 175 -4.29 13.14 -3.25
N TYR A 176 -3.31 13.57 -4.03
CA TYR A 176 -3.52 13.98 -5.41
C TYR A 176 -4.09 12.81 -6.24
N GLY A 177 -5.18 13.06 -6.97
CA GLY A 177 -5.89 12.04 -7.73
C GLY A 177 -6.81 11.12 -6.91
N ASP A 178 -6.99 11.35 -5.60
CA ASP A 178 -7.91 10.56 -4.79
C ASP A 178 -9.37 10.98 -5.02
N GLN A 179 -10.10 10.18 -5.77
CA GLN A 179 -11.48 10.48 -6.13
C GLN A 179 -12.50 10.22 -5.01
N LYS A 180 -12.12 9.44 -3.98
CA LYS A 180 -13.02 9.16 -2.84
C LYS A 180 -12.96 10.20 -1.74
N TYR A 181 -11.79 10.83 -1.54
CA TYR A 181 -11.55 11.72 -0.41
C TYR A 181 -11.24 13.17 -0.84
N GLY A 182 -11.71 13.56 -2.04
CA GLY A 182 -11.70 14.96 -2.47
C GLY A 182 -10.33 15.48 -2.93
N GLY A 183 -9.46 14.60 -3.41
CA GLY A 183 -8.17 14.99 -3.96
C GLY A 183 -8.29 15.86 -5.22
N ARG A 184 -7.39 16.87 -5.37
CA ARG A 184 -7.18 17.58 -6.64
C ARG A 184 -6.65 16.60 -7.67
N GLY A 185 -6.72 16.94 -8.95
CA GLY A 185 -6.33 16.03 -10.04
C GLY A 185 -7.42 15.02 -10.36
N HIS A 186 -8.68 15.44 -10.31
CA HIS A 186 -9.83 14.63 -10.70
C HIS A 186 -9.61 13.96 -12.06
N GLY A 187 -9.91 12.67 -12.18
CA GLY A 187 -9.62 11.87 -13.38
C GLY A 187 -8.16 11.38 -13.49
N LYS A 188 -7.25 11.80 -12.62
CA LYS A 188 -5.89 11.28 -12.56
C LYS A 188 -5.79 10.03 -11.67
N GLN A 189 -4.73 9.26 -11.88
CA GLN A 189 -4.38 8.15 -11.00
C GLN A 189 -4.03 8.68 -9.61
N ILE A 190 -4.50 8.03 -8.54
CA ILE A 190 -4.13 8.37 -7.17
C ILE A 190 -2.61 8.25 -6.97
N CYS A 191 -2.00 9.27 -6.39
CA CYS A 191 -0.57 9.27 -6.09
C CYS A 191 -0.27 8.71 -4.69
N LEU A 192 -0.56 7.44 -4.53
CA LEU A 192 -0.25 6.61 -3.36
C LEU A 192 0.43 5.33 -3.85
N TRP A 193 1.65 5.07 -3.35
CA TRP A 193 2.47 3.96 -3.81
C TRP A 193 3.13 3.25 -2.64
N ALA A 194 2.94 1.93 -2.51
CA ALA A 194 3.59 1.09 -1.51
C ALA A 194 5.04 0.81 -1.95
N TYR A 195 5.96 1.75 -1.69
CA TYR A 195 7.29 1.68 -2.27
C TYR A 195 8.24 0.74 -1.55
N LYS A 196 8.02 0.46 -0.25
CA LYS A 196 8.94 -0.36 0.55
C LYS A 196 8.18 -1.25 1.52
N LEU A 197 8.64 -2.48 1.60
CA LEU A 197 8.11 -3.52 2.47
C LEU A 197 9.27 -4.24 3.17
N SER A 198 9.24 -4.30 4.52
CA SER A 198 10.24 -5.05 5.29
C SER A 198 9.55 -5.98 6.27
N PHE A 199 10.02 -7.22 6.31
CA PHE A 199 9.49 -8.28 7.18
C PHE A 199 10.57 -9.34 7.43
N GLU A 200 10.35 -10.19 8.41
CA GLU A 200 11.18 -11.36 8.65
C GLU A 200 10.69 -12.54 7.80
N HIS A 201 11.61 -13.18 7.09
CA HIS A 201 11.25 -14.35 6.29
C HIS A 201 10.59 -15.43 7.16
N PRO A 202 9.41 -15.98 6.77
CA PRO A 202 8.62 -16.80 7.67
C PRO A 202 9.30 -18.11 8.09
N ILE A 203 10.32 -18.57 7.37
CA ILE A 203 11.03 -19.82 7.68
C ILE A 203 12.47 -19.55 8.13
N SER A 204 13.31 -18.88 7.30
CA SER A 204 14.72 -18.62 7.63
C SER A 204 14.92 -17.60 8.75
N LYS A 205 13.91 -16.78 9.03
CA LYS A 205 13.95 -15.69 10.03
C LYS A 205 14.87 -14.51 9.67
N GLU A 206 15.40 -14.51 8.48
CA GLU A 206 16.19 -13.40 7.96
C GLU A 206 15.33 -12.18 7.69
N LYS A 207 15.84 -10.98 8.03
CA LYS A 207 15.16 -9.73 7.71
C LYS A 207 15.28 -9.46 6.21
N MET A 208 14.14 -9.32 5.55
CA MET A 208 14.04 -9.03 4.13
C MET A 208 13.48 -7.61 3.93
N THR A 209 14.00 -6.92 2.93
CA THR A 209 13.49 -5.60 2.52
C THR A 209 13.42 -5.53 1.01
N PHE A 210 12.27 -5.10 0.51
CA PHE A 210 12.01 -4.91 -0.92
C PHE A 210 11.58 -3.47 -1.17
N GLN A 211 12.05 -2.90 -2.26
CA GLN A 211 11.75 -1.52 -2.63
C GLN A 211 11.51 -1.42 -4.13
N VAL A 212 10.42 -0.74 -4.50
CA VAL A 212 10.10 -0.39 -5.89
C VAL A 212 9.53 1.03 -5.88
N LEU A 213 10.17 1.93 -6.60
CA LEU A 213 9.68 3.29 -6.77
C LEU A 213 8.63 3.33 -7.89
N PRO A 214 7.65 4.23 -7.83
CA PRO A 214 6.74 4.44 -8.94
C PRO A 214 7.53 4.94 -10.16
N GLN A 215 7.07 4.60 -11.36
CA GLN A 215 7.65 5.13 -12.58
C GLN A 215 7.55 6.66 -12.56
N LYS A 216 8.65 7.36 -12.86
CA LYS A 216 8.75 8.83 -12.87
C LYS A 216 8.05 9.44 -14.09
N ILE A 217 6.75 9.10 -14.28
CA ILE A 217 5.89 9.58 -15.37
C ILE A 217 4.63 10.25 -14.81
N GLY A 218 3.97 11.08 -15.61
CA GLY A 218 2.75 11.78 -15.20
C GLY A 218 2.95 12.58 -13.92
N SER A 219 2.09 12.38 -12.94
CA SER A 219 2.18 13.09 -11.65
C SER A 219 3.40 12.69 -10.81
N TRP A 220 3.97 11.50 -11.04
CA TRP A 220 5.18 11.06 -10.35
C TRP A 220 6.49 11.69 -10.86
N LYS A 221 6.47 12.50 -11.93
CA LYS A 221 7.64 13.30 -12.35
C LYS A 221 8.17 14.21 -11.25
N ILE A 222 7.33 14.65 -10.33
CA ILE A 222 7.69 15.50 -9.19
C ILE A 222 8.80 14.89 -8.30
N ILE A 223 9.04 13.57 -8.37
CA ILE A 223 10.09 12.88 -7.60
C ILE A 223 11.41 12.72 -8.37
N GLU A 224 11.53 13.20 -9.61
CA GLU A 224 12.73 12.98 -10.44
C GLU A 224 14.01 13.55 -9.84
N ASP A 225 13.90 14.68 -9.16
CA ASP A 225 15.01 15.41 -8.52
C ASP A 225 15.22 15.05 -7.03
N ILE A 226 14.46 14.10 -6.49
CA ILE A 226 14.66 13.62 -5.13
C ILE A 226 15.75 12.57 -5.13
N ASP A 227 16.81 12.79 -4.32
CA ASP A 227 17.88 11.80 -4.13
C ASP A 227 17.29 10.46 -3.65
N ASP A 228 17.59 9.38 -4.37
CA ASP A 228 17.08 8.03 -4.07
C ASP A 228 17.43 7.56 -2.64
N LYS A 229 18.46 8.13 -2.02
CA LYS A 229 18.83 7.86 -0.61
C LYS A 229 17.80 8.39 0.40
N LYS A 230 16.92 9.30 -0.01
CA LYS A 230 15.86 9.84 0.86
C LYS A 230 14.66 8.89 0.97
N PHE A 231 14.53 7.94 0.04
CA PHE A 231 13.52 6.90 0.07
C PHE A 231 14.01 5.70 0.92
#